data_cf8de932106aefc322b78629f435e358
#
_entry.id   cf8de932106aefc322b78629f435e358
#
_cell.length_a   1.000
_cell.length_b   1.000
_cell.length_c   1.000
_cell.angle_alpha   90.00
_cell.angle_beta   90.00
_cell.angle_gamma   90.00
#
_symmetry.space_group_name_H-M   'P 1'
#
loop_
_entity.id
_entity.type
_entity.pdbx_description
1 polymer ?
#
loop_
_entity_poly.entity_id
_entity_poly.type
_entity_poly.pdbx_seq_one_letter_code
_entity_poly.pdbx_strand_id
1 'polypeptide(L)'
;MTQLRKGSFLKRAKDISISSALAITILSSGIGMTGCGSNEDEEAYSYEETNYSKGIRSHIKEVKPGEFKITDEESVEADKSVAIVTYLDGHTDSLSTAAAKALIDDEIRNNQSSVGHHSGLSTMLLYGGMGYMLGRSSNNAYMNNYRGNGSAARGFYADPNAYNKSQGAVQQANASRTTRMVTSRPKGGRNGFFGRSSGRSGG
;
A
#
# COMPACT_ATOMS: atom_id res chain seq x y z
N MET A 1 16.35 33.65 -21.61
CA MET A 1 16.98 32.94 -20.49
C MET A 1 15.86 32.48 -19.55
N THR A 2 15.46 31.24 -19.67
CA THR A 2 14.32 30.68 -18.90
C THR A 2 14.88 29.95 -17.69
N GLN A 3 14.62 30.49 -16.51
CA GLN A 3 15.02 29.90 -15.22
C GLN A 3 14.26 28.59 -15.02
N LEU A 4 14.97 27.47 -15.07
CA LEU A 4 14.47 26.14 -14.71
C LEU A 4 14.13 26.12 -13.22
N ARG A 5 12.87 25.92 -12.89
CA ARG A 5 12.39 25.68 -11.50
C ARG A 5 12.96 24.35 -11.00
N LYS A 6 14.09 24.40 -10.33
CA LYS A 6 14.65 23.29 -9.59
C LYS A 6 13.83 23.04 -8.31
N GLY A 7 13.39 21.81 -8.12
CA GLY A 7 13.22 21.29 -6.77
C GLY A 7 11.88 21.44 -6.08
N SER A 8 10.75 21.50 -6.79
CA SER A 8 9.42 21.63 -6.12
C SER A 8 8.81 20.31 -5.63
N PHE A 9 9.20 19.16 -6.20
CA PHE A 9 8.57 17.87 -5.89
C PHE A 9 9.04 17.27 -4.56
N LEU A 10 10.33 17.34 -4.26
CA LEU A 10 10.89 16.74 -3.04
C LEU A 10 10.55 17.49 -1.75
N LYS A 11 10.30 18.82 -1.83
CA LYS A 11 9.84 19.56 -0.65
C LYS A 11 8.48 19.09 -0.14
N ARG A 12 7.57 18.71 -1.04
CA ARG A 12 6.24 18.19 -0.65
C ARG A 12 6.29 16.81 -0.01
N ALA A 13 7.22 15.95 -0.40
CA ALA A 13 7.35 14.62 0.19
C ALA A 13 7.93 14.65 1.62
N LYS A 14 8.77 15.64 1.95
CA LYS A 14 9.30 15.81 3.32
C LYS A 14 8.29 16.38 4.31
N ASP A 15 7.34 17.18 3.82
CA ASP A 15 6.33 17.81 4.69
C ASP A 15 5.17 16.87 5.08
N ILE A 16 5.07 15.69 4.46
CA ILE A 16 4.01 14.69 4.76
C ILE A 16 4.35 13.82 5.98
N SER A 17 5.59 13.85 6.47
CA SER A 17 6.03 12.98 7.56
C SER A 17 5.66 13.44 8.98
N ILE A 18 5.01 14.59 9.15
CA ILE A 18 4.68 15.13 10.48
C ILE A 18 3.29 15.75 10.47
N SER A 19 2.26 14.97 10.64
CA SER A 19 1.01 15.38 11.29
C SER A 19 -0.02 14.22 11.32
N SER A 20 0.20 13.26 12.17
CA SER A 20 -0.85 12.34 12.61
C SER A 20 -1.53 12.89 13.86
N ALA A 21 -2.36 13.90 13.68
CA ALA A 21 -3.34 14.30 14.68
C ALA A 21 -4.68 14.44 13.96
N LEU A 22 -5.33 13.34 13.69
CA LEU A 22 -6.69 13.30 13.18
C LEU A 22 -7.64 13.36 14.38
N ALA A 23 -8.05 14.58 14.75
CA ALA A 23 -9.16 14.77 15.66
C ALA A 23 -10.46 14.40 14.93
N ILE A 24 -11.00 13.24 15.26
CA ILE A 24 -12.35 12.85 14.81
C ILE A 24 -13.35 13.58 15.72
N THR A 25 -13.90 14.68 15.21
CA THR A 25 -15.07 15.30 15.79
C THR A 25 -16.32 14.55 15.32
N ILE A 26 -16.85 13.69 16.18
CA ILE A 26 -18.16 13.08 15.98
C ILE A 26 -19.21 14.14 16.33
N LEU A 27 -19.87 14.69 15.31
CA LEU A 27 -21.10 15.45 15.52
C LEU A 27 -22.22 14.45 15.88
N SER A 28 -22.55 14.41 17.15
CA SER A 28 -23.77 13.77 17.64
C SER A 28 -24.99 14.64 17.34
N SER A 29 -25.66 14.40 16.23
CA SER A 29 -27.03 14.85 16.01
C SER A 29 -27.97 13.75 16.49
N GLY A 30 -28.59 13.99 17.66
CA GLY A 30 -29.60 13.13 18.22
C GLY A 30 -30.83 13.07 17.33
N ILE A 31 -31.17 11.86 16.91
CA ILE A 31 -32.53 11.52 16.47
C ILE A 31 -32.93 10.33 17.33
N GLY A 32 -33.81 10.58 18.28
CA GLY A 32 -34.45 9.55 19.06
C GLY A 32 -35.31 8.69 18.15
N MET A 33 -34.94 7.42 18.04
CA MET A 33 -35.84 6.35 17.59
C MET A 33 -35.95 5.32 18.68
N THR A 34 -37.06 5.37 19.41
CA THR A 34 -37.59 4.25 20.17
C THR A 34 -37.95 3.17 19.15
N GLY A 35 -37.20 2.10 19.10
CA GLY A 35 -37.46 0.96 18.22
C GLY A 35 -37.02 -0.32 18.89
N CYS A 36 -37.95 -1.11 19.31
CA CYS A 36 -38.00 -2.56 19.50
C CYS A 36 -36.64 -3.29 19.57
N GLY A 37 -36.44 -3.98 20.71
CA GLY A 37 -35.39 -4.98 20.84
C GLY A 37 -35.57 -6.08 19.80
N SER A 38 -34.71 -6.11 18.82
CA SER A 38 -34.32 -7.29 18.11
C SER A 38 -32.98 -7.71 18.71
N ASN A 39 -32.90 -8.93 19.23
CA ASN A 39 -31.65 -9.59 19.47
C ASN A 39 -30.99 -9.75 18.11
N GLU A 40 -30.20 -8.75 17.70
CA GLU A 40 -29.27 -8.91 16.59
C GLU A 40 -28.18 -9.84 17.13
N ASP A 41 -28.29 -11.11 16.79
CA ASP A 41 -27.19 -12.04 16.88
C ASP A 41 -26.06 -11.42 16.06
N GLU A 42 -25.10 -10.77 16.74
CA GLU A 42 -23.93 -10.22 16.11
C GLU A 42 -23.15 -11.37 15.49
N GLU A 43 -23.41 -11.62 14.21
CA GLU A 43 -22.79 -12.70 13.46
C GLU A 43 -21.28 -12.48 13.42
N ALA A 44 -20.53 -13.47 13.91
CA ALA A 44 -19.09 -13.49 13.77
C ALA A 44 -18.77 -13.59 12.26
N TYR A 45 -18.21 -12.51 11.69
CA TYR A 45 -17.78 -12.57 10.30
C TYR A 45 -16.34 -13.03 10.20
N SER A 46 -16.08 -13.90 9.23
CA SER A 46 -14.74 -14.35 8.90
C SER A 46 -14.29 -13.70 7.58
N TYR A 47 -13.06 -13.25 7.54
CA TYR A 47 -12.45 -12.73 6.34
C TYR A 47 -11.09 -13.36 6.10
N GLU A 48 -10.70 -13.38 4.85
CA GLU A 48 -9.41 -13.91 4.42
C GLU A 48 -8.35 -12.81 4.51
N GLU A 49 -7.35 -13.01 5.34
CA GLU A 49 -6.20 -12.13 5.44
C GLU A 49 -5.03 -12.73 4.66
N THR A 50 -4.52 -11.97 3.71
CA THR A 50 -3.36 -12.36 2.90
C THR A 50 -2.15 -11.54 3.31
N ASN A 51 -1.08 -12.23 3.69
CA ASN A 51 0.20 -11.65 4.06
C ASN A 51 1.31 -12.16 3.11
N TYR A 52 2.32 -11.32 2.88
CA TYR A 52 3.53 -11.64 2.14
C TYR A 52 4.73 -11.50 3.07
N SER A 53 5.56 -12.53 3.19
CA SER A 53 6.81 -12.46 3.97
C SER A 53 7.95 -11.82 3.19
N LYS A 54 7.81 -11.73 1.86
CA LYS A 54 8.78 -11.05 0.99
C LYS A 54 8.14 -9.89 0.25
N GLY A 55 8.95 -8.87 0.03
CA GLY A 55 8.63 -7.69 -0.76
C GLY A 55 9.66 -7.44 -1.85
N ILE A 56 9.67 -6.25 -2.42
CA ILE A 56 10.55 -5.86 -3.52
C ILE A 56 11.38 -4.66 -3.11
N ARG A 57 12.69 -4.71 -3.39
CA ARG A 57 13.56 -3.54 -3.43
C ARG A 57 13.78 -3.17 -4.87
N SER A 58 13.42 -1.94 -5.24
CA SER A 58 13.55 -1.41 -6.59
C SER A 58 14.68 -0.37 -6.63
N HIS A 59 15.61 -0.50 -7.56
CA HIS A 59 16.62 0.49 -7.88
C HIS A 59 16.19 1.25 -9.12
N ILE A 60 16.01 2.55 -8.99
CA ILE A 60 15.52 3.45 -10.03
C ILE A 60 16.58 4.51 -10.26
N LYS A 61 16.90 4.79 -11.52
CA LYS A 61 17.88 5.80 -11.90
C LYS A 61 17.25 6.84 -12.80
N GLU A 62 17.52 8.10 -12.53
CA GLU A 62 17.23 9.20 -13.45
C GLU A 62 18.25 9.16 -14.59
N VAL A 63 17.77 8.97 -15.81
CA VAL A 63 18.61 8.89 -17.03
C VAL A 63 18.68 10.20 -17.80
N LYS A 64 17.63 11.02 -17.67
CA LYS A 64 17.55 12.41 -18.13
C LYS A 64 16.70 13.20 -17.14
N PRO A 65 16.72 14.53 -17.16
CA PRO A 65 15.92 15.33 -16.25
C PRO A 65 14.44 14.95 -16.27
N GLY A 66 13.95 14.36 -15.17
CA GLY A 66 12.57 13.89 -15.03
C GLY A 66 12.24 12.53 -15.72
N GLU A 67 13.21 11.91 -16.41
CA GLU A 67 13.05 10.58 -17.01
C GLU A 67 13.78 9.54 -16.17
N PHE A 68 13.05 8.54 -15.71
CA PHE A 68 13.57 7.47 -14.85
C PHE A 68 13.52 6.11 -15.54
N LYS A 69 14.39 5.20 -15.12
CA LYS A 69 14.40 3.79 -15.52
C LYS A 69 14.66 2.90 -14.30
N ILE A 70 14.01 1.76 -14.27
CA ILE A 70 14.29 0.71 -13.30
C ILE A 70 15.54 -0.03 -13.75
N THR A 71 16.59 0.04 -12.94
CA THR A 71 17.88 -0.59 -13.24
C THR A 71 18.01 -1.96 -12.63
N ASP A 72 17.36 -2.20 -11.50
CA ASP A 72 17.36 -3.48 -10.81
C ASP A 72 16.14 -3.64 -9.90
N GLU A 73 15.71 -4.88 -9.69
CA GLU A 73 14.72 -5.26 -8.69
C GLU A 73 15.08 -6.60 -8.07
N GLU A 74 15.00 -6.67 -6.76
CA GLU A 74 15.29 -7.89 -6.01
C GLU A 74 14.19 -8.18 -4.97
N SER A 75 14.01 -9.46 -4.67
CA SER A 75 13.14 -9.90 -3.59
C SER A 75 13.86 -9.76 -2.25
N VAL A 76 13.24 -9.08 -1.30
CA VAL A 76 13.77 -8.87 0.06
C VAL A 76 12.71 -9.26 1.09
N GLU A 77 13.04 -9.24 2.38
CA GLU A 77 12.04 -9.36 3.44
C GLU A 77 11.03 -8.20 3.34
N ALA A 78 9.78 -8.44 3.70
CA ALA A 78 8.69 -7.47 3.48
C ALA A 78 8.95 -6.11 4.15
N ASP A 79 9.54 -6.10 5.34
CA ASP A 79 9.93 -4.91 6.10
C ASP A 79 11.10 -4.12 5.47
N LYS A 80 11.86 -4.75 4.57
CA LYS A 80 12.97 -4.15 3.84
C LYS A 80 12.58 -3.67 2.43
N SER A 81 11.29 -3.70 2.11
CA SER A 81 10.79 -3.20 0.83
C SER A 81 10.98 -1.69 0.73
N VAL A 82 11.70 -1.25 -0.29
CA VAL A 82 12.08 0.16 -0.48
C VAL A 82 12.35 0.44 -1.96
N ALA A 83 12.04 1.64 -2.44
CA ALA A 83 12.56 2.10 -3.71
C ALA A 83 13.75 3.03 -3.48
N ILE A 84 14.88 2.72 -4.08
CA ILE A 84 16.11 3.49 -4.03
C ILE A 84 16.21 4.26 -5.34
N VAL A 85 16.19 5.60 -5.26
CA VAL A 85 16.19 6.47 -6.43
C VAL A 85 17.51 7.22 -6.49
N THR A 86 18.26 7.02 -7.57
CA THR A 86 19.50 7.74 -7.84
C THR A 86 19.25 8.80 -8.91
N TYR A 87 19.57 10.05 -8.60
CA TYR A 87 19.38 11.20 -9.48
C TYR A 87 20.63 11.51 -10.30
N LEU A 88 20.48 12.36 -11.34
CA LEU A 88 21.58 12.75 -12.24
C LEU A 88 22.74 13.46 -11.52
N ASP A 89 22.44 14.18 -10.44
CA ASP A 89 23.46 14.86 -9.62
C ASP A 89 24.20 13.91 -8.65
N GLY A 90 23.84 12.62 -8.67
CA GLY A 90 24.47 11.57 -7.86
C GLY A 90 23.87 11.41 -6.47
N HIS A 91 22.93 12.26 -6.04
CA HIS A 91 22.27 12.00 -4.76
C HIS A 91 21.32 10.82 -4.86
N THR A 92 21.05 10.19 -3.73
CA THR A 92 20.19 9.02 -3.64
C THR A 92 19.14 9.24 -2.55
N ASP A 93 17.88 9.01 -2.90
CA ASP A 93 16.75 8.98 -1.96
C ASP A 93 16.21 7.57 -1.81
N SER A 94 15.62 7.26 -0.64
CA SER A 94 14.92 6.03 -0.38
C SER A 94 13.45 6.29 -0.05
N LEU A 95 12.56 5.59 -0.73
CA LEU A 95 11.12 5.70 -0.57
C LEU A 95 10.57 4.41 0.03
N SER A 96 9.95 4.51 1.21
CA SER A 96 9.21 3.41 1.80
C SER A 96 8.02 3.01 0.89
N THR A 97 7.47 1.83 1.11
CA THR A 97 6.26 1.35 0.40
C THR A 97 5.09 2.32 0.55
N ALA A 98 4.93 2.94 1.73
CA ALA A 98 3.89 3.94 1.97
C ALA A 98 4.13 5.23 1.16
N ALA A 99 5.37 5.72 1.10
CA ALA A 99 5.71 6.89 0.30
C ALA A 99 5.57 6.63 -1.20
N ALA A 100 6.01 5.45 -1.67
CA ALA A 100 5.84 5.03 -3.05
C ALA A 100 4.35 4.96 -3.44
N LYS A 101 3.51 4.37 -2.57
CA LYS A 101 2.07 4.34 -2.78
C LYS A 101 1.46 5.72 -2.85
N ALA A 102 1.84 6.65 -1.96
CA ALA A 102 1.33 8.02 -1.97
C ALA A 102 1.65 8.76 -3.27
N LEU A 103 2.87 8.58 -3.81
CA LEU A 103 3.25 9.14 -5.11
C LEU A 103 2.43 8.58 -6.27
N ILE A 104 2.19 7.27 -6.26
CA ILE A 104 1.34 6.61 -7.28
C ILE A 104 -0.10 7.12 -7.18
N ASP A 105 -0.66 7.20 -5.97
CA ASP A 105 -2.02 7.65 -5.74
C ASP A 105 -2.21 9.11 -6.16
N ASP A 106 -1.22 9.97 -5.93
CA ASP A 106 -1.24 11.36 -6.36
C ASP A 106 -1.19 11.50 -7.89
N GLU A 107 -0.31 10.73 -8.54
CA GLU A 107 -0.21 10.68 -10.00
C GLU A 107 -1.53 10.23 -10.65
N ILE A 108 -2.14 9.16 -10.11
CA ILE A 108 -3.42 8.65 -10.63
C ILE A 108 -4.53 9.68 -10.47
N ARG A 109 -4.60 10.39 -9.34
CA ARG A 109 -5.63 11.41 -9.10
C ARG A 109 -5.49 12.62 -10.02
N ASN A 110 -4.25 13.05 -10.25
CA ASN A 110 -3.99 14.29 -10.95
C ASN A 110 -3.86 14.11 -12.47
N ASN A 111 -3.48 12.90 -12.94
CA ASN A 111 -3.11 12.63 -14.32
C ASN A 111 -3.77 11.36 -14.88
N GLN A 112 -5.05 11.12 -14.58
CA GLN A 112 -5.75 9.87 -14.96
C GLN A 112 -5.66 9.50 -16.45
N SER A 113 -5.63 10.48 -17.35
CA SER A 113 -5.54 10.26 -18.79
C SER A 113 -4.11 10.02 -19.31
N SER A 114 -3.09 10.31 -18.49
CA SER A 114 -1.68 10.27 -18.91
C SER A 114 -0.84 9.28 -18.09
N VAL A 115 -1.42 8.58 -17.13
CA VAL A 115 -0.70 7.55 -16.36
C VAL A 115 -0.17 6.47 -17.30
N GLY A 116 1.13 6.19 -17.20
CA GLY A 116 1.82 5.23 -18.06
C GLY A 116 2.34 5.77 -19.38
N HIS A 117 2.07 7.03 -19.71
CA HIS A 117 2.64 7.71 -20.90
C HIS A 117 3.90 8.53 -20.57
N HIS A 118 4.21 8.69 -19.28
CA HIS A 118 5.37 9.43 -18.82
C HIS A 118 6.42 8.48 -18.22
N SER A 119 7.69 8.84 -18.37
CA SER A 119 8.82 8.15 -17.76
C SER A 119 9.16 8.69 -16.36
N GLY A 120 8.21 9.32 -15.69
CA GLY A 120 8.36 9.87 -14.34
C GLY A 120 8.52 8.81 -13.25
N LEU A 121 8.97 9.23 -12.08
CA LEU A 121 9.22 8.33 -10.93
C LEU A 121 7.98 7.55 -10.50
N SER A 122 6.81 8.20 -10.40
CA SER A 122 5.53 7.56 -10.05
C SER A 122 5.15 6.45 -11.04
N THR A 123 5.42 6.66 -12.33
CA THR A 123 5.20 5.65 -13.36
C THR A 123 6.14 4.45 -13.18
N MET A 124 7.43 4.68 -12.89
CA MET A 124 8.37 3.59 -12.61
C MET A 124 7.94 2.77 -11.39
N LEU A 125 7.53 3.47 -10.31
CA LEU A 125 6.99 2.82 -9.12
C LEU A 125 5.72 2.01 -9.40
N LEU A 126 4.81 2.53 -10.23
CA LEU A 126 3.56 1.86 -10.57
C LEU A 126 3.79 0.58 -11.40
N TYR A 127 4.61 0.66 -12.45
CA TYR A 127 4.81 -0.44 -13.39
C TYR A 127 5.91 -1.42 -12.98
N GLY A 128 6.76 -1.05 -12.01
CA GLY A 128 7.77 -1.93 -11.42
C GLY A 128 7.19 -3.02 -10.51
N GLY A 129 8.05 -3.90 -10.05
CA GLY A 129 7.70 -5.00 -9.14
C GLY A 129 7.12 -4.50 -7.82
N MET A 130 7.61 -3.36 -7.31
CA MET A 130 7.07 -2.74 -6.10
C MET A 130 5.58 -2.36 -6.28
N GLY A 131 5.22 -1.70 -7.38
CA GLY A 131 3.81 -1.36 -7.67
C GLY A 131 2.93 -2.59 -7.83
N TYR A 132 3.47 -3.69 -8.38
CA TYR A 132 2.78 -4.97 -8.41
C TYR A 132 2.46 -5.47 -6.99
N MET A 133 3.42 -5.47 -6.09
CA MET A 133 3.23 -5.92 -4.71
C MET A 133 2.28 -5.00 -3.94
N LEU A 134 2.39 -3.68 -4.12
CA LEU A 134 1.46 -2.71 -3.51
C LEU A 134 0.01 -2.93 -3.98
N GLY A 135 -0.20 -3.17 -5.27
CA GLY A 135 -1.52 -3.47 -5.80
C GLY A 135 -2.13 -4.74 -5.21
N ARG A 136 -1.32 -5.75 -5.00
CA ARG A 136 -1.77 -7.05 -4.46
C ARG A 136 -1.96 -7.03 -2.95
N SER A 137 -1.03 -6.48 -2.20
CA SER A 137 -1.07 -6.47 -0.73
C SER A 137 -2.14 -5.54 -0.18
N SER A 138 -2.43 -4.45 -0.88
CA SER A 138 -3.43 -3.45 -0.49
C SER A 138 -4.80 -3.67 -1.14
N ASN A 139 -5.00 -4.75 -1.90
CA ASN A 139 -6.20 -5.02 -2.69
C ASN A 139 -6.62 -3.81 -3.57
N ASN A 140 -5.65 -3.09 -4.10
CA ASN A 140 -5.86 -1.90 -4.91
C ASN A 140 -6.18 -2.28 -6.36
N ALA A 141 -7.45 -2.60 -6.62
CA ALA A 141 -7.93 -2.97 -7.96
C ALA A 141 -7.60 -1.92 -9.03
N TYR A 142 -7.64 -0.64 -8.67
CA TYR A 142 -7.30 0.45 -9.59
C TYR A 142 -5.84 0.41 -10.05
N MET A 143 -4.88 0.08 -9.17
CA MET A 143 -3.47 -0.05 -9.56
C MET A 143 -3.27 -1.21 -10.55
N ASN A 144 -4.01 -2.32 -10.35
CA ASN A 144 -3.97 -3.46 -11.26
C ASN A 144 -4.53 -3.10 -12.64
N ASN A 145 -5.57 -2.27 -12.71
CA ASN A 145 -6.14 -1.81 -13.98
C ASN A 145 -5.15 -0.99 -14.80
N TYR A 146 -4.37 -0.09 -14.17
CA TYR A 146 -3.33 0.67 -14.87
C TYR A 146 -2.19 -0.22 -15.38
N ARG A 147 -1.90 -1.31 -14.68
CA ARG A 147 -0.87 -2.29 -15.08
C ARG A 147 -1.33 -3.30 -16.13
N GLY A 148 -2.62 -3.38 -16.42
CA GLY A 148 -3.20 -4.36 -17.35
C GLY A 148 -2.60 -4.33 -18.78
N ASN A 149 -1.94 -3.24 -19.16
CA ASN A 149 -1.20 -3.11 -20.41
C ASN A 149 0.26 -3.59 -20.28
N GLY A 150 0.44 -4.84 -19.88
CA GLY A 150 1.74 -5.42 -19.51
C GLY A 150 2.85 -5.35 -20.57
N SER A 151 2.53 -5.11 -21.85
CA SER A 151 3.53 -4.88 -22.90
C SER A 151 4.30 -3.57 -22.70
N ALA A 152 3.70 -2.57 -22.07
CA ALA A 152 4.35 -1.29 -21.77
C ALA A 152 5.40 -1.42 -20.67
N ALA A 153 5.22 -2.35 -19.71
CA ALA A 153 6.08 -2.48 -18.54
C ALA A 153 7.56 -2.68 -18.89
N ARG A 154 7.86 -3.45 -19.93
CA ARG A 154 9.24 -3.70 -20.38
C ARG A 154 9.99 -2.42 -20.75
N GLY A 155 9.29 -1.44 -21.30
CA GLY A 155 9.87 -0.15 -21.70
C GLY A 155 10.33 0.72 -20.53
N PHE A 156 9.93 0.43 -19.29
CA PHE A 156 10.33 1.18 -18.10
C PHE A 156 11.63 0.67 -17.45
N TYR A 157 12.14 -0.48 -17.91
CA TYR A 157 13.42 -1.03 -17.44
C TYR A 157 14.58 -0.53 -18.30
N ALA A 158 15.74 -0.42 -17.67
CA ALA A 158 16.95 0.04 -18.34
C ALA A 158 17.41 -0.95 -19.43
N ASP A 159 17.24 -2.24 -19.18
CA ASP A 159 17.61 -3.32 -20.09
C ASP A 159 16.73 -4.58 -19.85
N PRO A 160 16.77 -5.55 -20.81
CA PRO A 160 16.00 -6.80 -20.66
C PRO A 160 16.38 -7.67 -19.47
N ASN A 161 17.62 -7.59 -19.00
CA ASN A 161 18.07 -8.39 -17.84
C ASN A 161 17.44 -7.86 -16.55
N ALA A 162 17.39 -6.53 -16.38
CA ALA A 162 16.69 -5.88 -15.28
C ALA A 162 15.21 -6.29 -15.24
N TYR A 163 14.55 -6.32 -16.40
CA TYR A 163 13.18 -6.80 -16.51
C TYR A 163 13.03 -8.27 -16.11
N ASN A 164 13.89 -9.17 -16.61
CA ASN A 164 13.83 -10.59 -16.28
C ASN A 164 14.08 -10.82 -14.78
N LYS A 165 15.03 -10.09 -14.19
CA LYS A 165 15.33 -10.15 -12.75
C LYS A 165 14.13 -9.71 -11.93
N SER A 166 13.45 -8.64 -12.34
CA SER A 166 12.20 -8.17 -11.75
C SER A 166 11.13 -9.26 -11.75
N GLN A 167 10.93 -9.96 -12.88
CA GLN A 167 9.96 -11.06 -12.95
C GLN A 167 10.29 -12.17 -11.93
N GLY A 168 11.57 -12.51 -11.78
CA GLY A 168 12.03 -13.48 -10.77
C GLY A 168 11.76 -12.99 -9.34
N ALA A 169 12.04 -11.72 -9.04
CA ALA A 169 11.76 -11.12 -7.74
C ALA A 169 10.26 -11.12 -7.41
N VAL A 170 9.42 -10.75 -8.38
CA VAL A 170 7.97 -10.79 -8.25
C VAL A 170 7.45 -12.21 -8.01
N GLN A 171 7.99 -13.21 -8.71
CA GLN A 171 7.62 -14.60 -8.49
C GLN A 171 7.98 -15.07 -7.07
N GLN A 172 9.17 -14.72 -6.57
CA GLN A 172 9.59 -15.05 -5.21
C GLN A 172 8.70 -14.39 -4.15
N ALA A 173 8.37 -13.11 -4.35
CA ALA A 173 7.47 -12.40 -3.46
C ALA A 173 6.06 -13.03 -3.46
N ASN A 174 5.54 -13.40 -4.62
CA ASN A 174 4.24 -14.11 -4.72
C ASN A 174 4.28 -15.50 -4.05
N ALA A 175 5.37 -16.24 -4.20
CA ALA A 175 5.54 -17.54 -3.57
C ALA A 175 5.59 -17.46 -2.03
N SER A 176 5.89 -16.30 -1.48
CA SER A 176 5.90 -16.04 -0.03
C SER A 176 4.51 -15.73 0.56
N ARG A 177 3.47 -15.74 -0.28
CA ARG A 177 2.09 -15.47 0.12
C ARG A 177 1.59 -16.51 1.12
N THR A 178 1.04 -16.03 2.22
CA THR A 178 0.33 -16.85 3.20
C THR A 178 -1.07 -16.27 3.38
N THR A 179 -2.07 -17.15 3.37
CA THR A 179 -3.48 -16.77 3.55
C THR A 179 -4.02 -17.46 4.79
N ARG A 180 -4.70 -16.70 5.64
CA ARG A 180 -5.37 -17.23 6.83
C ARG A 180 -6.79 -16.69 6.94
N MET A 181 -7.69 -17.51 7.45
CA MET A 181 -9.02 -17.05 7.84
C MET A 181 -8.94 -16.41 9.23
N VAL A 182 -9.37 -15.16 9.31
CA VAL A 182 -9.48 -14.43 10.58
C VAL A 182 -10.96 -14.29 10.91
N THR A 183 -11.36 -14.80 12.07
CA THR A 183 -12.73 -14.64 12.56
C THR A 183 -12.74 -13.44 13.53
N SER A 184 -13.42 -12.39 13.15
CA SER A 184 -13.71 -11.25 14.02
C SER A 184 -14.92 -11.60 14.87
N ARG A 185 -14.69 -11.75 16.17
CA ARG A 185 -15.81 -11.83 17.13
C ARG A 185 -16.05 -10.41 17.66
N PRO A 186 -17.31 -9.94 17.64
CA PRO A 186 -17.62 -8.67 18.28
C PRO A 186 -17.20 -8.70 19.74
N LYS A 187 -16.56 -7.65 20.21
CA LYS A 187 -16.22 -7.46 21.63
C LYS A 187 -17.47 -7.09 22.41
N GLY A 188 -18.39 -8.04 22.64
CA GLY A 188 -19.65 -7.77 23.33
C GLY A 188 -20.10 -8.86 24.31
N GLY A 189 -19.37 -9.93 24.44
CA GLY A 189 -19.68 -10.95 25.42
C GLY A 189 -19.44 -10.46 26.85
N ARG A 190 -20.42 -9.83 27.48
CA ARG A 190 -20.44 -9.71 28.94
C ARG A 190 -20.42 -11.13 29.48
N ASN A 191 -19.30 -11.56 30.01
CA ASN A 191 -19.26 -12.69 30.93
C ASN A 191 -20.25 -12.40 32.05
N GLY A 192 -21.43 -13.00 31.95
CA GLY A 192 -22.45 -12.96 32.97
C GLY A 192 -21.89 -13.63 34.24
N PHE A 193 -21.31 -12.82 35.09
CA PHE A 193 -20.93 -13.22 36.45
C PHE A 193 -22.18 -13.27 37.32
N PHE A 194 -23.00 -14.29 37.10
CA PHE A 194 -24.04 -14.67 38.04
C PHE A 194 -23.91 -16.16 38.35
N GLY A 195 -22.83 -16.50 39.04
CA GLY A 195 -22.78 -17.72 39.83
C GLY A 195 -23.74 -17.58 40.98
N ARG A 196 -24.96 -18.04 40.82
CA ARG A 196 -25.94 -18.16 41.87
C ARG A 196 -25.53 -19.32 42.76
N SER A 197 -24.82 -19.02 43.84
CA SER A 197 -24.64 -19.96 44.96
C SER A 197 -25.99 -20.15 45.65
N SER A 198 -26.71 -21.21 45.32
CA SER A 198 -27.83 -21.69 46.13
C SER A 198 -27.27 -22.39 47.36
N GLY A 199 -27.13 -21.64 48.45
CA GLY A 199 -26.94 -22.19 49.77
C GLY A 199 -28.18 -22.97 50.16
N ARG A 200 -28.06 -24.26 50.24
CA ARG A 200 -29.07 -25.14 50.78
C ARG A 200 -28.76 -25.29 52.28
N SER A 201 -29.51 -24.59 53.08
CA SER A 201 -29.61 -24.84 54.54
C SER A 201 -30.51 -26.06 54.72
N GLY A 202 -30.00 -27.18 55.24
CA GLY A 202 -30.77 -28.28 55.74
C GLY A 202 -30.89 -28.17 57.25
N GLY A 203 -32.11 -28.24 57.73
CA GLY A 203 -32.44 -28.53 59.12
C GLY A 203 -32.63 -30.00 59.34
#